data_fc320fa620013a6ad9c3bf63b5b44040
#
_entry.id   fc320fa620013a6ad9c3bf63b5b44040
#
_cell.length_a   1.000
_cell.length_b   1.000
_cell.length_c   1.000
_cell.angle_alpha   90.00
_cell.angle_beta   90.00
_cell.angle_gamma   90.00
#
_symmetry.space_group_name_H-M   'P 1'
#
loop_
_entity.id
_entity.type
_entity.pdbx_description
1 polymer ?
#
loop_
_entity_poly.entity_id
_entity_poly.type
_entity_poly.pdbx_seq_one_letter_code
_entity_poly.pdbx_strand_id
1 'polypeptide(L)'
;MPTPAPGTPPTILVVEDDDIVRMLIVDVLEELEYQVLEADGCEQALAFLRNEAQSIALMMTDVGLPVMDGRELAKQARLVRPGLPVLFASGYAESIDVPEGMAVIGKPFSIDQLRDKVKRILS
;
A
#
# COMPACT_ATOMS: atom_id res chain seq x y z
N MET A 1 -3.06 10.99 14.28
CA MET A 1 -2.25 10.84 13.07
C MET A 1 -2.09 12.18 12.38
N PRO A 2 -0.88 12.55 11.97
CA PRO A 2 -0.69 13.85 11.32
C PRO A 2 -1.47 13.94 10.01
N THR A 3 -2.02 15.10 9.73
CA THR A 3 -2.73 15.37 8.49
C THR A 3 -1.78 16.11 7.53
N PRO A 4 -1.69 15.70 6.26
CA PRO A 4 -0.87 16.41 5.29
C PRO A 4 -1.34 17.87 5.14
N ALA A 5 -0.42 18.77 4.86
CA ALA A 5 -0.75 20.15 4.55
C ALA A 5 -1.58 20.19 3.26
N PRO A 6 -2.50 21.20 3.13
CA PRO A 6 -3.24 21.36 1.88
C PRO A 6 -2.29 21.48 0.68
N GLY A 7 -2.57 20.74 -0.38
CA GLY A 7 -1.74 20.72 -1.58
C GLY A 7 -0.58 19.73 -1.54
N THR A 8 -0.32 19.10 -0.39
CA THR A 8 0.71 18.07 -0.28
C THR A 8 0.16 16.75 -0.85
N PRO A 9 0.89 16.07 -1.76
CA PRO A 9 0.43 14.79 -2.28
C PRO A 9 0.28 13.75 -1.17
N PRO A 10 -0.70 12.84 -1.26
CA PRO A 10 -0.80 11.74 -0.31
C PRO A 10 0.44 10.85 -0.37
N THR A 11 0.79 10.27 0.77
CA THR A 11 1.91 9.34 0.88
C THR A 11 1.40 7.90 0.85
N ILE A 12 1.97 7.10 -0.03
CA ILE A 12 1.62 5.69 -0.18
C ILE A 12 2.81 4.84 0.27
N LEU A 13 2.55 3.92 1.19
CA LEU A 13 3.55 2.94 1.62
C LEU A 13 3.44 1.71 0.72
N VAL A 14 4.50 1.41 -0.03
CA VAL A 14 4.56 0.25 -0.92
C VAL A 14 5.38 -0.83 -0.25
N VAL A 15 4.79 -2.01 -0.06
CA VAL A 15 5.45 -3.15 0.55
C VAL A 15 5.55 -4.27 -0.48
N GLU A 16 6.76 -4.54 -0.94
CA GLU A 16 7.04 -5.55 -1.95
C GLU A 16 8.46 -6.06 -1.75
N ASP A 17 8.63 -7.38 -1.66
CA ASP A 17 9.94 -7.99 -1.45
C ASP A 17 10.78 -8.09 -2.74
N ASP A 18 10.14 -8.11 -3.90
CA ASP A 18 10.84 -8.12 -5.18
C ASP A 18 11.26 -6.69 -5.53
N ASP A 19 12.57 -6.44 -5.59
CA ASP A 19 13.12 -5.11 -5.83
C ASP A 19 12.69 -4.52 -7.17
N ILE A 20 12.59 -5.35 -8.20
CA ILE A 20 12.21 -4.88 -9.54
C ILE A 20 10.73 -4.51 -9.58
N VAL A 21 9.88 -5.37 -9.03
CA VAL A 21 8.44 -5.10 -8.96
C VAL A 21 8.17 -3.86 -8.13
N ARG A 22 8.85 -3.72 -6.99
CA ARG A 22 8.71 -2.55 -6.12
C ARG A 22 9.09 -1.27 -6.87
N MET A 23 10.22 -1.29 -7.57
CA MET A 23 10.68 -0.14 -8.35
C MET A 23 9.66 0.28 -9.40
N LEU A 24 9.07 -0.68 -10.11
CA LEU A 24 8.06 -0.38 -11.13
C LEU A 24 6.81 0.26 -10.53
N ILE A 25 6.35 -0.25 -9.40
CA ILE A 25 5.19 0.32 -8.69
C ILE A 25 5.50 1.73 -8.22
N VAL A 26 6.67 1.93 -7.62
CA VAL A 26 7.10 3.24 -7.12
C VAL A 26 7.17 4.25 -8.25
N ASP A 27 7.78 3.87 -9.38
CA ASP A 27 7.91 4.77 -10.53
C ASP A 27 6.54 5.24 -11.03
N VAL A 28 5.57 4.31 -11.11
CA VAL A 28 4.22 4.65 -11.56
C VAL A 28 3.55 5.60 -10.58
N LEU A 29 3.64 5.32 -9.28
CA LEU A 29 3.00 6.17 -8.27
C LEU A 29 3.63 7.56 -8.21
N GLU A 30 4.94 7.65 -8.38
CA GLU A 30 5.62 8.95 -8.43
C GLU A 30 5.24 9.73 -9.68
N GLU A 31 5.07 9.06 -10.82
CA GLU A 31 4.57 9.69 -12.03
C GLU A 31 3.16 10.25 -11.85
N LEU A 32 2.36 9.58 -11.03
CA LEU A 32 1.01 10.04 -10.68
C LEU A 32 1.02 11.12 -9.60
N GLU A 33 2.21 11.58 -9.21
CA GLU A 33 2.42 12.67 -8.26
C GLU A 33 2.12 12.32 -6.80
N TYR A 34 2.19 11.03 -6.45
CA TYR A 34 2.11 10.61 -5.05
C TYR A 34 3.51 10.57 -4.42
N GLN A 35 3.56 10.80 -3.11
CA GLN A 35 4.76 10.52 -2.34
C GLN A 35 4.79 9.04 -2.02
N VAL A 36 5.97 8.42 -2.03
CA VAL A 36 6.08 6.98 -1.84
C VAL A 36 7.11 6.65 -0.79
N LEU A 37 6.75 5.75 0.12
CA LEU A 37 7.68 5.10 1.04
C LEU A 37 7.82 3.65 0.59
N GLU A 38 9.04 3.14 0.58
CA GLU A 38 9.32 1.78 0.14
C GLU A 38 9.67 0.89 1.32
N ALA A 39 9.08 -0.30 1.35
CA ALA A 39 9.43 -1.34 2.31
C ALA A 39 9.63 -2.64 1.55
N ASP A 40 10.71 -3.36 1.85
CA ASP A 40 11.02 -4.64 1.22
C ASP A 40 10.37 -5.82 1.95
N GLY A 41 9.71 -5.57 3.04
CA GLY A 41 9.02 -6.58 3.82
C GLY A 41 8.27 -5.98 4.99
N CYS A 42 7.71 -6.86 5.81
CA CYS A 42 6.82 -6.45 6.89
C CYS A 42 7.54 -5.65 8.00
N GLU A 43 8.81 -5.95 8.28
CA GLU A 43 9.55 -5.22 9.33
C GLU A 43 9.69 -3.74 9.00
N GLN A 44 10.12 -3.41 7.78
CA GLN A 44 10.25 -2.02 7.37
C GLN A 44 8.89 -1.34 7.31
N ALA A 45 7.87 -2.06 6.81
CA ALA A 45 6.52 -1.52 6.74
C ALA A 45 6.00 -1.15 8.12
N LEU A 46 6.16 -2.03 9.10
CA LEU A 46 5.71 -1.77 10.46
C LEU A 46 6.48 -0.64 11.12
N ALA A 47 7.78 -0.49 10.80
CA ALA A 47 8.58 0.61 11.31
C ALA A 47 8.03 1.96 10.83
N PHE A 48 7.67 2.08 9.55
CA PHE A 48 7.02 3.29 9.03
C PHE A 48 5.67 3.54 9.68
N LEU A 49 4.87 2.48 9.85
CA LEU A 49 3.53 2.59 10.40
C LEU A 49 3.55 3.05 11.87
N ARG A 50 4.56 2.61 12.62
CA ARG A 50 4.72 2.97 14.04
C ARG A 50 5.28 4.37 14.23
N ASN A 51 5.83 4.98 13.19
CA ASN A 51 6.33 6.35 13.25
C ASN A 51 5.16 7.32 13.12
N GLU A 52 4.69 7.84 14.24
CA GLU A 52 3.52 8.71 14.29
C GLU A 52 3.72 10.03 13.54
N ALA A 53 4.97 10.45 13.35
CA ALA A 53 5.28 11.66 12.60
C ALA A 53 5.13 11.46 11.09
N GLN A 54 5.09 10.21 10.63
CA GLN A 54 4.98 9.89 9.21
C GLN A 54 3.51 9.77 8.80
N SER A 55 3.07 10.63 7.89
CA SER A 55 1.73 10.52 7.31
C SER A 55 1.71 9.41 6.26
N ILE A 56 0.71 8.54 6.32
CA ILE A 56 0.51 7.45 5.35
C ILE A 56 -0.97 7.40 5.01
N ALA A 57 -1.30 7.64 3.74
CA ALA A 57 -2.69 7.67 3.28
C ALA A 57 -3.19 6.32 2.80
N LEU A 58 -2.28 5.44 2.38
CA LEU A 58 -2.60 4.13 1.81
C LEU A 58 -1.40 3.22 1.94
N MET A 59 -1.64 1.95 2.29
CA MET A 59 -0.61 0.92 2.19
C MET A 59 -0.96 -0.02 1.04
N MET A 60 -0.05 -0.15 0.08
CA MET A 60 -0.15 -1.12 -1.00
C MET A 60 0.82 -2.25 -0.70
N THR A 61 0.34 -3.47 -0.62
CA THR A 61 1.17 -4.62 -0.26
C THR A 61 0.88 -5.83 -1.15
N ASP A 62 1.93 -6.59 -1.44
CA ASP A 62 1.77 -7.91 -2.01
C ASP A 62 1.19 -8.84 -0.93
N VAL A 63 0.38 -9.81 -1.36
CA VAL A 63 -0.18 -10.83 -0.45
C VAL A 63 0.91 -11.84 -0.07
N GLY A 64 1.72 -12.26 -1.02
CA GLY A 64 2.72 -13.31 -0.82
C GLY A 64 4.07 -12.81 -0.31
N LEU A 65 4.11 -12.13 0.82
CA LEU A 65 5.37 -11.67 1.41
C LEU A 65 6.06 -12.80 2.19
N PRO A 66 7.42 -12.79 2.25
CA PRO A 66 8.12 -13.71 3.14
C PRO A 66 7.87 -13.35 4.60
N VAL A 67 8.01 -14.31 5.50
CA VAL A 67 7.85 -14.17 6.95
C VAL A 67 6.39 -13.96 7.36
N MET A 68 5.74 -12.95 6.81
CA MET A 68 4.37 -12.59 7.16
C MET A 68 3.57 -12.32 5.89
N ASP A 69 2.43 -13.00 5.75
CA ASP A 69 1.50 -12.77 4.64
C ASP A 69 1.02 -11.31 4.66
N GLY A 70 0.79 -10.75 3.46
CA GLY A 70 0.30 -9.37 3.34
C GLY A 70 -1.00 -9.10 4.07
N ARG A 71 -1.87 -10.10 4.17
CA ARG A 71 -3.13 -9.96 4.93
C ARG A 71 -2.87 -9.83 6.43
N GLU A 72 -1.90 -10.58 6.95
CA GLU A 72 -1.50 -10.44 8.35
C GLU A 72 -0.83 -9.10 8.59
N LEU A 73 0.00 -8.64 7.65
CA LEU A 73 0.59 -7.31 7.73
C LEU A 73 -0.49 -6.23 7.78
N ALA A 74 -1.52 -6.34 6.95
CA ALA A 74 -2.63 -5.38 6.94
C ALA A 74 -3.36 -5.35 8.28
N LYS A 75 -3.55 -6.51 8.89
CA LYS A 75 -4.17 -6.63 10.21
C LYS A 75 -3.32 -5.91 11.26
N GLN A 76 -2.02 -6.16 11.26
CA GLN A 76 -1.08 -5.49 12.16
C GLN A 76 -1.06 -3.98 11.92
N ALA A 77 -1.09 -3.57 10.65
CA ALA A 77 -1.10 -2.16 10.28
C ALA A 77 -2.32 -1.44 10.87
N ARG A 78 -3.48 -2.07 10.82
CA ARG A 78 -4.70 -1.48 11.35
C ARG A 78 -4.77 -1.45 12.88
N LEU A 79 -4.00 -2.29 13.55
CA LEU A 79 -3.85 -2.19 15.00
C LEU A 79 -3.08 -0.91 15.37
N VAL A 80 -2.12 -0.52 14.53
CA VAL A 80 -1.32 0.69 14.73
C VAL A 80 -2.03 1.93 14.21
N ARG A 81 -2.67 1.81 13.05
CA ARG A 81 -3.38 2.92 12.37
C ARG A 81 -4.80 2.49 12.03
N PRO A 82 -5.75 2.60 12.96
CA PRO A 82 -7.13 2.24 12.68
C PRO A 82 -7.68 3.01 11.47
N GLY A 83 -8.36 2.31 10.57
CA GLY A 83 -8.94 2.93 9.39
C GLY A 83 -7.97 3.13 8.22
N LEU A 84 -6.72 2.67 8.32
CA LEU A 84 -5.77 2.78 7.22
C LEU A 84 -6.28 2.03 5.98
N PRO A 85 -6.43 2.71 4.83
CA PRO A 85 -6.77 2.01 3.59
C PRO A 85 -5.64 1.06 3.17
N VAL A 86 -6.02 -0.13 2.69
CA VAL A 86 -5.06 -1.14 2.23
C VAL A 86 -5.46 -1.62 0.84
N LEU A 87 -4.49 -1.66 -0.07
CA LEU A 87 -4.65 -2.22 -1.40
C LEU A 87 -3.72 -3.43 -1.54
N PHE A 88 -4.31 -4.60 -1.73
CA PHE A 88 -3.54 -5.82 -1.98
C PHE A 88 -3.28 -5.99 -3.47
N ALA A 89 -2.04 -6.34 -3.82
CA ALA A 89 -1.69 -6.74 -5.19
C ALA A 89 -1.48 -8.25 -5.20
N SER A 90 -2.21 -8.95 -6.07
CA SER A 90 -2.18 -10.42 -6.09
C SER A 90 -2.45 -10.98 -7.47
N GLY A 91 -1.77 -12.07 -7.82
CA GLY A 91 -2.08 -12.85 -9.01
C GLY A 91 -3.39 -13.63 -8.91
N TYR A 92 -3.96 -13.72 -7.72
CA TYR A 92 -5.20 -14.45 -7.43
C TYR A 92 -6.26 -13.54 -6.83
N ALA A 93 -6.37 -12.31 -7.37
CA ALA A 93 -7.26 -11.29 -6.81
C ALA A 93 -8.71 -11.74 -6.66
N GLU A 94 -9.20 -12.57 -7.58
CA GLU A 94 -10.58 -13.07 -7.56
C GLU A 94 -10.84 -14.08 -6.43
N SER A 95 -9.79 -14.69 -5.92
CA SER A 95 -9.87 -15.72 -4.87
C SER A 95 -9.63 -15.19 -3.47
N ILE A 96 -9.33 -13.89 -3.36
CA ILE A 96 -8.95 -13.29 -2.07
C ILE A 96 -10.17 -12.65 -1.43
N ASP A 97 -10.42 -13.09 -0.21
CA ASP A 97 -11.42 -12.49 0.66
C ASP A 97 -10.72 -11.42 1.48
N VAL A 98 -11.14 -10.16 1.34
CA VAL A 98 -10.50 -9.05 2.05
C VAL A 98 -11.48 -8.43 3.03
N PRO A 99 -10.98 -7.97 4.20
CA PRO A 99 -11.83 -7.28 5.15
C PRO A 99 -12.42 -6.00 4.57
N GLU A 100 -13.52 -5.57 5.16
CA GLU A 100 -14.18 -4.34 4.77
C GLU A 100 -13.22 -3.15 4.84
N GLY A 101 -13.27 -2.26 3.85
CA GLY A 101 -12.39 -1.11 3.76
C GLY A 101 -11.04 -1.41 3.12
N MET A 102 -10.84 -2.63 2.66
CA MET A 102 -9.64 -3.02 1.91
C MET A 102 -10.00 -3.32 0.47
N ALA A 103 -9.04 -3.22 -0.42
CA ALA A 103 -9.23 -3.45 -1.85
C ALA A 103 -8.17 -4.39 -2.41
N VAL A 104 -8.41 -4.92 -3.60
CA VAL A 104 -7.49 -5.83 -4.28
C VAL A 104 -7.32 -5.36 -5.72
N ILE A 105 -6.08 -5.41 -6.22
CA ILE A 105 -5.77 -5.23 -7.63
C ILE A 105 -5.10 -6.50 -8.15
N GLY A 106 -5.54 -6.99 -9.30
CA GLY A 106 -4.99 -8.21 -9.91
C GLY A 106 -3.67 -7.96 -10.60
N LYS A 107 -2.73 -8.89 -10.48
CA LYS A 107 -1.46 -8.86 -11.21
C LYS A 107 -1.59 -9.72 -12.48
N PRO A 108 -1.06 -9.26 -13.61
CA PRO A 108 -0.47 -7.96 -13.86
C PRO A 108 -1.53 -6.87 -14.00
N PHE A 109 -1.18 -5.66 -13.61
CA PHE A 109 -2.06 -4.51 -13.75
C PHE A 109 -1.39 -3.43 -14.62
N SER A 110 -2.21 -2.65 -15.32
CA SER A 110 -1.73 -1.52 -16.11
C SER A 110 -1.58 -0.27 -15.21
N ILE A 111 -0.89 0.74 -15.76
CA ILE A 111 -0.77 2.04 -15.09
C ILE A 111 -2.16 2.62 -14.85
N ASP A 112 -3.06 2.52 -15.84
CA ASP A 112 -4.42 3.04 -15.72
C ASP A 112 -5.22 2.34 -14.64
N GLN A 113 -5.09 1.01 -14.53
CA GLN A 113 -5.76 0.24 -13.48
C GLN A 113 -5.28 0.64 -12.10
N LEU A 114 -3.98 0.80 -11.92
CA LEU A 114 -3.42 1.22 -10.64
C LEU A 114 -3.86 2.64 -10.28
N ARG A 115 -3.75 3.56 -11.24
CA ARG A 115 -4.18 4.95 -11.05
C ARG A 115 -5.63 5.03 -10.59
N ASP A 116 -6.53 4.35 -11.30
CA ASP A 116 -7.95 4.41 -11.01
C ASP A 116 -8.29 3.80 -9.66
N LYS A 117 -7.63 2.69 -9.33
CA LYS A 117 -7.84 2.03 -8.03
C LYS A 117 -7.39 2.92 -6.87
N VAL A 118 -6.20 3.51 -6.98
CA VAL A 118 -5.66 4.38 -5.94
C VAL A 118 -6.52 5.64 -5.79
N LYS A 119 -6.92 6.26 -6.89
CA LYS A 119 -7.80 7.45 -6.85
C LYS A 119 -9.13 7.14 -6.15
N ARG A 120 -9.70 5.99 -6.44
CA ARG A 120 -10.97 5.58 -5.82
C ARG A 120 -10.81 5.41 -4.31
N ILE A 121 -9.71 4.82 -3.87
CA ILE A 121 -9.46 4.60 -2.46
C ILE A 121 -9.24 5.91 -1.72
N LEU A 122 -8.52 6.84 -2.35
CA LEU A 122 -8.11 8.11 -1.71
C LEU A 122 -9.14 9.24 -1.87
N SER A 123 -10.17 9.03 -2.65
CA SER A 123 -11.20 10.06 -2.85
C SER A 123 -12.29 10.02 -1.82
#